data_c599755062f716369cdfee2d8fc6301d
#
_entry.id   c599755062f716369cdfee2d8fc6301d
#
_cell.length_a   1.000
_cell.length_b   1.000
_cell.length_c   1.000
_cell.angle_alpha   90.00
_cell.angle_beta   90.00
_cell.angle_gamma   90.00
#
_symmetry.space_group_name_H-M   'P 1'
#
loop_
_entity.id
_entity.type
_entity.pdbx_description
1 polymer ?
#
loop_
_entity_poly.entity_id
_entity_poly.type
_entity_poly.pdbx_seq_one_letter_code
_entity_poly.pdbx_strand_id
1 'polypeptide(L)'
;VKEANMEHVPYVIIGGGLAGNAAAEAIRRRDKTGRVVVICAEPHLPYDRVPLSKDYLLGKIERQQVFLKNPRFYERNTIEVLLHNPATALDVAQRHVTLANGQQLGFDKLLLATGGRPRRLAIAGAELEGIYYLRNLEDTEAIQRSLQDARRAVVIGGGFIGCELAAGFAQLGLQTTVVELTPALLSLVVDPETSAFIMSYLQQQGVTILTDTAATEFMGAQGRVRAVATNTGREIAADLVAVGVGIAL
;
A
#
# COMPACT_ATOMS: atom_id res chain seq x y z
N VAL A 1 17.06 -16.52 34.73
CA VAL A 1 16.46 -16.19 33.43
C VAL A 1 15.42 -17.27 33.19
N LYS A 2 14.11 -16.93 33.27
CA LYS A 2 13.04 -17.86 32.89
C LYS A 2 13.23 -18.13 31.40
N GLU A 3 13.48 -19.38 31.03
CA GLU A 3 13.33 -19.84 29.64
C GLU A 3 11.93 -19.42 29.21
N ALA A 4 11.87 -18.51 28.24
CA ALA A 4 10.62 -18.15 27.61
C ALA A 4 10.08 -19.43 26.96
N ASN A 5 8.95 -19.92 27.43
CA ASN A 5 8.33 -21.14 26.94
C ASN A 5 7.97 -20.88 25.45
N MET A 6 8.83 -21.33 24.54
CA MET A 6 8.64 -21.15 23.11
C MET A 6 7.44 -22.01 22.68
N GLU A 7 6.38 -21.32 22.28
CA GLU A 7 5.16 -21.97 21.81
C GLU A 7 5.36 -22.56 20.41
N HIS A 8 5.02 -23.83 20.19
CA HIS A 8 5.16 -24.49 18.89
C HIS A 8 3.86 -24.44 18.10
N VAL A 9 3.96 -24.03 16.83
CA VAL A 9 2.84 -23.85 15.90
C VAL A 9 3.18 -24.54 14.57
N PRO A 10 2.41 -25.56 14.13
CA PRO A 10 2.69 -26.27 12.88
C PRO A 10 2.79 -25.36 11.66
N TYR A 11 1.94 -24.34 11.54
CA TYR A 11 1.90 -23.44 10.40
C TYR A 11 1.93 -21.98 10.84
N VAL A 12 3.02 -21.29 10.56
CA VAL A 12 3.18 -19.86 10.80
C VAL A 12 3.21 -19.11 9.46
N ILE A 13 2.43 -18.04 9.35
CA ILE A 13 2.35 -17.18 8.17
C ILE A 13 2.68 -15.76 8.61
N ILE A 14 3.71 -15.15 8.04
CA ILE A 14 4.09 -13.76 8.29
C ILE A 14 3.53 -12.90 7.18
N GLY A 15 2.51 -12.11 7.48
CA GLY A 15 1.83 -11.18 6.58
C GLY A 15 0.34 -11.48 6.40
N GLY A 16 -0.50 -10.53 6.84
CA GLY A 16 -1.98 -10.60 6.77
C GLY A 16 -2.56 -10.02 5.48
N GLY A 17 -1.81 -10.06 4.37
CA GLY A 17 -2.32 -9.66 3.06
C GLY A 17 -3.06 -10.79 2.34
N LEU A 18 -3.41 -10.56 1.07
CA LEU A 18 -4.13 -11.52 0.22
C LEU A 18 -3.43 -12.88 0.17
N ALA A 19 -2.10 -12.91 -0.01
CA ALA A 19 -1.33 -14.14 -0.10
C ALA A 19 -1.35 -14.94 1.21
N GLY A 20 -1.16 -14.27 2.37
CA GLY A 20 -1.21 -14.91 3.68
C GLY A 20 -2.58 -15.46 4.00
N ASN A 21 -3.64 -14.70 3.72
CA ASN A 21 -5.02 -15.17 3.91
C ASN A 21 -5.34 -16.39 3.02
N ALA A 22 -4.99 -16.33 1.73
CA ALA A 22 -5.21 -17.44 0.81
C ALA A 22 -4.45 -18.71 1.24
N ALA A 23 -3.23 -18.56 1.77
CA ALA A 23 -2.46 -19.68 2.31
C ALA A 23 -3.11 -20.27 3.55
N ALA A 24 -3.57 -19.44 4.50
CA ALA A 24 -4.27 -19.92 5.70
C ALA A 24 -5.54 -20.71 5.33
N GLU A 25 -6.31 -20.23 4.37
CA GLU A 25 -7.47 -20.96 3.85
C GLU A 25 -7.08 -22.29 3.19
N ALA A 26 -6.03 -22.30 2.38
CA ALA A 26 -5.55 -23.48 1.68
C ALA A 26 -5.03 -24.55 2.65
N ILE A 27 -4.31 -24.14 3.68
CA ILE A 27 -3.86 -25.03 4.76
C ILE A 27 -5.07 -25.66 5.44
N ARG A 28 -6.04 -24.86 5.87
CA ARG A 28 -7.21 -25.32 6.59
C ARG A 28 -8.10 -26.25 5.76
N ARG A 29 -8.15 -26.10 4.45
CA ARG A 29 -8.84 -27.05 3.57
C ARG A 29 -8.21 -28.43 3.60
N ARG A 30 -6.89 -28.55 3.76
CA ARG A 30 -6.13 -29.81 3.73
C ARG A 30 -5.88 -30.40 5.12
N ASP A 31 -5.57 -29.54 6.09
CA ASP A 31 -5.35 -29.91 7.49
C ASP A 31 -6.45 -29.25 8.35
N LYS A 32 -7.32 -30.09 8.92
CA LYS A 32 -8.48 -29.65 9.73
C LYS A 32 -8.12 -29.35 11.18
N THR A 33 -6.98 -29.83 11.66
CA THR A 33 -6.59 -29.85 13.08
C THR A 33 -5.33 -29.06 13.39
N GLY A 34 -4.35 -29.03 12.48
CA GLY A 34 -3.09 -28.33 12.70
C GLY A 34 -3.32 -26.83 12.99
N ARG A 35 -2.67 -26.31 14.01
CA ARG A 35 -2.78 -24.89 14.37
C ARG A 35 -2.17 -24.02 13.27
N VAL A 36 -2.90 -22.97 12.88
CA VAL A 36 -2.48 -21.98 11.87
C VAL A 36 -2.46 -20.61 12.51
N VAL A 37 -1.31 -19.95 12.50
CA VAL A 37 -1.14 -18.58 13.03
C VAL A 37 -0.73 -17.66 11.89
N VAL A 38 -1.48 -16.55 11.71
CA VAL A 38 -1.18 -15.46 10.78
C VAL A 38 -0.72 -14.25 11.58
N ILE A 39 0.51 -13.79 11.35
CA ILE A 39 1.12 -12.65 12.03
C ILE A 39 0.92 -11.41 11.17
N CYS A 40 0.21 -10.41 11.69
CA CYS A 40 -0.09 -9.15 11.02
C CYS A 40 0.61 -7.99 11.70
N ALA A 41 1.35 -7.18 10.93
CA ALA A 41 1.93 -5.93 11.44
C ALA A 41 0.87 -4.84 11.65
N GLU A 42 -0.19 -4.87 10.85
CA GLU A 42 -1.29 -3.92 10.89
C GLU A 42 -2.34 -4.32 11.94
N PRO A 43 -3.12 -3.36 12.48
CA PRO A 43 -4.15 -3.62 13.49
C PRO A 43 -5.45 -4.19 12.90
N HIS A 44 -5.42 -4.63 11.66
CA HIS A 44 -6.59 -5.07 10.90
C HIS A 44 -6.51 -6.53 10.51
N LEU A 45 -7.67 -7.19 10.47
CA LEU A 45 -7.81 -8.48 9.81
C LEU A 45 -7.38 -8.38 8.34
N PRO A 46 -7.00 -9.49 7.71
CA PRO A 46 -6.61 -9.50 6.30
C PRO A 46 -7.65 -8.83 5.39
N TYR A 47 -7.19 -7.91 4.56
CA TYR A 47 -8.04 -7.15 3.63
C TYR A 47 -7.40 -7.06 2.24
N ASP A 48 -8.25 -6.76 1.24
CA ASP A 48 -7.82 -6.52 -0.13
C ASP A 48 -7.31 -5.09 -0.29
N ARG A 49 -6.13 -4.94 -0.89
CA ARG A 49 -5.52 -3.63 -1.16
C ARG A 49 -5.97 -3.04 -2.50
N VAL A 50 -6.54 -3.85 -3.38
CA VAL A 50 -6.96 -3.39 -4.71
C VAL A 50 -7.98 -2.25 -4.64
N PRO A 51 -9.00 -2.27 -3.78
CA PRO A 51 -9.95 -1.17 -3.66
C PRO A 51 -9.38 0.13 -3.10
N LEU A 52 -8.21 0.10 -2.45
CA LEU A 52 -7.64 1.26 -1.74
C LEU A 52 -7.31 2.44 -2.65
N SER A 53 -6.99 2.18 -3.91
CA SER A 53 -6.75 3.19 -4.96
C SER A 53 -7.95 3.42 -5.88
N LYS A 54 -9.06 2.70 -5.63
CA LYS A 54 -10.25 2.66 -6.49
C LYS A 54 -11.52 2.98 -5.70
N ASP A 55 -12.41 2.01 -5.59
CA ASP A 55 -13.76 2.19 -5.05
C ASP A 55 -13.78 2.63 -3.58
N TYR A 56 -12.81 2.19 -2.78
CA TYR A 56 -12.70 2.64 -1.40
C TYR A 56 -12.22 4.09 -1.33
N LEU A 57 -11.21 4.47 -2.13
CA LEU A 57 -10.76 5.86 -2.23
C LEU A 57 -11.90 6.80 -2.65
N LEU A 58 -12.72 6.35 -3.60
CA LEU A 58 -13.83 7.10 -4.16
C LEU A 58 -15.07 7.12 -3.25
N GLY A 59 -15.05 6.44 -2.09
CA GLY A 59 -16.20 6.34 -1.19
C GLY A 59 -17.38 5.53 -1.77
N LYS A 60 -17.14 4.70 -2.79
CA LYS A 60 -18.17 3.86 -3.42
C LYS A 60 -18.46 2.58 -2.63
N ILE A 61 -17.52 2.17 -1.79
CA ILE A 61 -17.67 1.01 -0.89
C ILE A 61 -17.31 1.41 0.54
N GLU A 62 -17.96 0.74 1.49
CA GLU A 62 -17.69 0.92 2.91
C GLU A 62 -16.42 0.18 3.35
N ARG A 63 -15.82 0.64 4.46
CA ARG A 63 -14.60 0.05 5.05
C ARG A 63 -14.72 -1.47 5.28
N GLN A 64 -15.89 -1.97 5.66
CA GLN A 64 -16.13 -3.38 5.90
C GLN A 64 -15.99 -4.25 4.64
N GLN A 65 -16.23 -3.67 3.47
CA GLN A 65 -16.19 -4.39 2.19
C GLN A 65 -14.79 -4.65 1.67
N VAL A 66 -13.75 -3.99 2.23
CA VAL A 66 -12.36 -4.28 1.87
C VAL A 66 -11.81 -5.52 2.55
N PHE A 67 -12.41 -5.99 3.66
CA PHE A 67 -11.93 -7.17 4.37
C PHE A 67 -12.19 -8.45 3.59
N LEU A 68 -11.17 -9.31 3.49
CA LEU A 68 -11.26 -10.57 2.76
C LEU A 68 -12.26 -11.53 3.40
N LYS A 69 -12.32 -11.54 4.72
CA LYS A 69 -13.22 -12.37 5.52
C LYS A 69 -13.68 -11.62 6.77
N ASN A 70 -14.85 -11.98 7.25
CA ASN A 70 -15.31 -11.48 8.54
C ASN A 70 -14.64 -12.23 9.72
N PRO A 71 -14.65 -11.69 10.95
CA PRO A 71 -14.00 -12.32 12.11
C PRO A 71 -14.45 -13.77 12.35
N ARG A 72 -15.75 -14.06 12.20
CA ARG A 72 -16.31 -15.40 12.40
C ARG A 72 -15.71 -16.45 11.46
N PHE A 73 -15.20 -16.05 10.30
CA PHE A 73 -14.52 -16.98 9.40
C PHE A 73 -13.25 -17.53 10.03
N TYR A 74 -12.42 -16.67 10.63
CA TYR A 74 -11.17 -17.10 11.28
C TYR A 74 -11.46 -17.97 12.49
N GLU A 75 -12.44 -17.61 13.32
CA GLU A 75 -12.88 -18.37 14.48
C GLU A 75 -13.36 -19.78 14.09
N ARG A 76 -14.30 -19.89 13.14
CA ARG A 76 -14.86 -21.17 12.67
C ARG A 76 -13.83 -22.08 12.03
N ASN A 77 -12.79 -21.50 11.42
CA ASN A 77 -11.73 -22.23 10.77
C ASN A 77 -10.51 -22.44 11.69
N THR A 78 -10.58 -22.03 12.94
CA THR A 78 -9.48 -22.14 13.91
C THR A 78 -8.16 -21.58 13.32
N ILE A 79 -8.25 -20.41 12.67
CA ILE A 79 -7.11 -19.64 12.17
C ILE A 79 -6.90 -18.49 13.15
N GLU A 80 -5.79 -18.53 13.86
CA GLU A 80 -5.40 -17.46 14.77
C GLU A 80 -4.76 -16.31 14.00
N VAL A 81 -5.22 -15.08 14.22
CA VAL A 81 -4.66 -13.88 13.58
C VAL A 81 -4.13 -12.96 14.66
N LEU A 82 -2.82 -12.82 14.72
CA LEU A 82 -2.12 -11.93 15.66
C LEU A 82 -1.99 -10.55 15.01
N LEU A 83 -2.84 -9.62 15.43
CA LEU A 83 -2.88 -8.26 14.93
C LEU A 83 -1.89 -7.35 15.65
N HIS A 84 -1.41 -6.30 14.96
CA HIS A 84 -0.54 -5.27 15.52
C HIS A 84 0.70 -5.82 16.24
N ASN A 85 1.21 -6.95 15.75
CA ASN A 85 2.33 -7.64 16.36
C ASN A 85 3.31 -8.15 15.28
N PRO A 86 4.09 -7.25 14.66
CA PRO A 86 4.98 -7.64 13.57
C PRO A 86 6.05 -8.63 14.01
N ALA A 87 6.41 -9.53 13.11
CA ALA A 87 7.62 -10.34 13.26
C ALA A 87 8.85 -9.43 13.14
N THR A 88 9.77 -9.54 14.11
CA THR A 88 10.98 -8.71 14.22
C THR A 88 12.26 -9.49 13.92
N ALA A 89 12.25 -10.79 14.16
CA ALA A 89 13.39 -11.66 13.84
C ALA A 89 12.91 -13.06 13.42
N LEU A 90 13.72 -13.71 12.58
CA LEU A 90 13.51 -15.08 12.15
C LEU A 90 14.82 -15.85 12.32
N ASP A 91 14.80 -16.92 13.11
CA ASP A 91 15.88 -17.90 13.17
C ASP A 91 15.45 -19.16 12.38
N VAL A 92 16.03 -19.31 11.20
CA VAL A 92 15.73 -20.42 10.31
C VAL A 92 16.32 -21.73 10.83
N ALA A 93 17.50 -21.67 11.50
CA ALA A 93 18.19 -22.87 12.00
C ALA A 93 17.43 -23.47 13.19
N GLN A 94 16.96 -22.64 14.09
CA GLN A 94 16.16 -23.07 15.26
C GLN A 94 14.65 -23.08 14.97
N ARG A 95 14.23 -22.71 13.78
CA ARG A 95 12.83 -22.68 13.34
C ARG A 95 11.90 -21.93 14.28
N HIS A 96 12.26 -20.69 14.61
CA HIS A 96 11.36 -19.81 15.36
C HIS A 96 11.34 -18.37 14.81
N VAL A 97 10.23 -17.71 15.06
CA VAL A 97 10.03 -16.28 14.78
C VAL A 97 9.81 -15.54 16.08
N THR A 98 10.44 -14.35 16.21
CA THR A 98 10.24 -13.44 17.33
C THR A 98 9.31 -12.30 16.91
N LEU A 99 8.33 -12.00 17.76
CA LEU A 99 7.35 -10.93 17.55
C LEU A 99 7.75 -9.66 18.32
N ALA A 100 7.16 -8.53 17.96
CA ALA A 100 7.47 -7.24 18.59
C ALA A 100 7.17 -7.19 20.09
N ASN A 101 6.19 -7.97 20.57
CA ASN A 101 5.87 -8.12 21.99
C ASN A 101 6.84 -9.05 22.76
N GLY A 102 7.87 -9.59 22.10
CA GLY A 102 8.84 -10.53 22.67
C GLY A 102 8.41 -12.00 22.63
N GLN A 103 7.20 -12.33 22.21
CA GLN A 103 6.76 -13.71 22.04
C GLN A 103 7.59 -14.43 20.97
N GLN A 104 7.91 -15.68 21.22
CA GLN A 104 8.58 -16.55 20.25
C GLN A 104 7.67 -17.72 19.86
N LEU A 105 7.52 -17.92 18.55
CA LEU A 105 6.75 -19.02 17.97
C LEU A 105 7.69 -19.94 17.19
N GLY A 106 7.81 -21.20 17.64
CA GLY A 106 8.44 -22.26 16.87
C GLY A 106 7.49 -22.74 15.76
N PHE A 107 8.04 -23.25 14.64
CA PHE A 107 7.21 -23.67 13.50
C PHE A 107 7.75 -24.93 12.82
N ASP A 108 6.83 -25.73 12.25
CA ASP A 108 7.19 -26.78 11.29
C ASP A 108 7.31 -26.20 9.88
N LYS A 109 6.36 -25.32 9.51
CA LYS A 109 6.30 -24.67 8.20
C LYS A 109 6.04 -23.18 8.36
N LEU A 110 6.85 -22.41 7.68
CA LEU A 110 6.76 -20.95 7.66
C LEU A 110 6.50 -20.45 6.25
N LEU A 111 5.54 -19.53 6.11
CA LEU A 111 5.33 -18.75 4.91
C LEU A 111 5.68 -17.28 5.15
N LEU A 112 6.56 -16.71 4.32
CA LEU A 112 6.83 -15.29 4.24
C LEU A 112 5.91 -14.68 3.18
N ALA A 113 4.91 -13.91 3.61
CA ALA A 113 3.94 -13.20 2.77
C ALA A 113 3.90 -11.71 3.13
N THR A 114 5.08 -11.14 3.41
CA THR A 114 5.28 -9.80 3.99
C THR A 114 4.89 -8.66 3.04
N GLY A 115 4.79 -8.94 1.73
CA GLY A 115 4.54 -7.92 0.72
C GLY A 115 5.71 -6.95 0.58
N GLY A 116 5.44 -5.66 0.38
CA GLY A 116 6.46 -4.63 0.23
C GLY A 116 6.03 -3.29 0.83
N ARG A 117 6.95 -2.34 0.88
CA ARG A 117 6.72 -0.97 1.35
C ARG A 117 6.85 0.01 0.19
N PRO A 118 6.09 1.12 0.15
CA PRO A 118 6.28 2.16 -0.84
C PRO A 118 7.72 2.72 -0.76
N ARG A 119 8.33 2.91 -1.92
CA ARG A 119 9.59 3.65 -1.98
C ARG A 119 9.32 5.11 -1.69
N ARG A 120 10.11 5.69 -0.78
CA ARG A 120 10.02 7.10 -0.45
C ARG A 120 11.01 7.90 -1.27
N LEU A 121 10.60 9.08 -1.71
CA LEU A 121 11.48 10.04 -2.37
C LEU A 121 12.35 10.74 -1.32
N ALA A 122 13.65 10.77 -1.57
CA ALA A 122 14.63 11.49 -0.74
C ALA A 122 14.95 12.86 -1.38
N ILE A 123 13.94 13.73 -1.43
CA ILE A 123 14.05 15.10 -1.94
C ILE A 123 13.63 16.11 -0.87
N ALA A 124 14.02 17.36 -1.01
CA ALA A 124 13.65 18.42 -0.07
C ALA A 124 12.11 18.50 0.08
N GLY A 125 11.64 18.72 1.30
CA GLY A 125 10.22 18.83 1.64
C GLY A 125 9.45 17.51 1.70
N ALA A 126 10.11 16.35 1.64
CA ALA A 126 9.43 15.04 1.70
C ALA A 126 8.71 14.77 3.03
N GLU A 127 8.96 15.56 4.05
CA GLU A 127 8.34 15.52 5.38
C GLU A 127 7.11 16.43 5.51
N LEU A 128 6.79 17.23 4.51
CA LEU A 128 5.65 18.15 4.55
C LEU A 128 4.32 17.39 4.63
N GLU A 129 3.36 17.95 5.35
CA GLU A 129 1.98 17.47 5.33
C GLU A 129 1.38 17.59 3.92
N GLY A 130 0.47 16.68 3.58
CA GLY A 130 -0.17 16.64 2.27
C GLY A 130 0.59 15.80 1.23
N ILE A 131 1.66 15.09 1.64
CA ILE A 131 2.37 14.13 0.80
C ILE A 131 2.04 12.71 1.26
N TYR A 132 1.51 11.90 0.35
CA TYR A 132 0.95 10.59 0.64
C TYR A 132 1.62 9.48 -0.19
N TYR A 133 1.77 8.33 0.46
CA TYR A 133 2.23 7.07 -0.14
C TYR A 133 1.17 6.02 0.12
N LEU A 134 0.49 5.56 -0.92
CA LEU A 134 -0.61 4.62 -0.73
C LEU A 134 -0.12 3.17 -0.58
N ARG A 135 -0.46 2.55 0.55
CA ARG A 135 -0.21 1.13 0.79
C ARG A 135 -1.28 0.43 1.63
N ASN A 136 -1.80 1.08 2.65
CA ASN A 136 -2.70 0.52 3.65
C ASN A 136 -4.00 1.32 3.79
N LEU A 137 -4.89 0.87 4.67
CA LEU A 137 -6.17 1.52 4.94
C LEU A 137 -5.98 2.95 5.44
N GLU A 138 -5.06 3.15 6.39
CA GLU A 138 -4.78 4.45 6.99
C GLU A 138 -4.30 5.47 5.94
N ASP A 139 -3.49 5.01 4.98
CA ASP A 139 -3.01 5.87 3.89
C ASP A 139 -4.20 6.36 3.04
N THR A 140 -5.12 5.45 2.67
CA THR A 140 -6.31 5.82 1.90
C THR A 140 -7.19 6.78 2.68
N GLU A 141 -7.43 6.50 3.96
CA GLU A 141 -8.26 7.35 4.83
C GLU A 141 -7.61 8.74 5.05
N ALA A 142 -6.27 8.80 5.09
CA ALA A 142 -5.55 10.08 5.15
C ALA A 142 -5.69 10.88 3.84
N ILE A 143 -5.59 10.21 2.69
CA ILE A 143 -5.86 10.83 1.40
C ILE A 143 -7.31 11.33 1.34
N GLN A 144 -8.29 10.51 1.72
CA GLN A 144 -9.72 10.89 1.73
C GLN A 144 -9.99 12.14 2.57
N ARG A 145 -9.37 12.25 3.74
CA ARG A 145 -9.48 13.46 4.57
C ARG A 145 -8.91 14.69 3.87
N SER A 146 -7.76 14.54 3.20
CA SER A 146 -7.13 15.65 2.47
C SER A 146 -7.92 16.09 1.24
N LEU A 147 -8.65 15.17 0.62
CA LEU A 147 -9.48 15.46 -0.57
C LEU A 147 -10.64 16.41 -0.27
N GLN A 148 -11.09 16.53 0.99
CA GLN A 148 -12.22 17.42 1.35
C GLN A 148 -11.94 18.88 1.04
N ASP A 149 -10.69 19.33 1.20
CA ASP A 149 -10.28 20.72 1.00
C ASP A 149 -9.39 20.93 -0.24
N ALA A 150 -8.95 19.84 -0.87
CA ALA A 150 -8.05 19.89 -2.02
C ALA A 150 -8.79 20.22 -3.32
N ARG A 151 -8.13 20.99 -4.16
CA ARG A 151 -8.57 21.30 -5.54
C ARG A 151 -7.55 20.85 -6.58
N ARG A 152 -6.29 20.73 -6.18
CA ARG A 152 -5.16 20.41 -7.06
C ARG A 152 -4.40 19.23 -6.49
N ALA A 153 -4.27 18.18 -7.29
CA ALA A 153 -3.52 17.01 -6.96
C ALA A 153 -2.33 16.82 -7.90
N VAL A 154 -1.17 16.50 -7.35
CA VAL A 154 -0.02 16.08 -8.13
C VAL A 154 0.28 14.62 -7.79
N VAL A 155 0.40 13.79 -8.81
CA VAL A 155 0.77 12.37 -8.70
C VAL A 155 2.19 12.21 -9.24
N ILE A 156 3.10 11.71 -8.40
CA ILE A 156 4.47 11.42 -8.78
C ILE A 156 4.61 9.93 -9.09
N GLY A 157 4.93 9.64 -10.35
CA GLY A 157 5.06 8.29 -10.90
C GLY A 157 3.82 7.85 -11.66
N GLY A 158 4.03 7.39 -12.89
CA GLY A 158 3.01 6.93 -13.85
C GLY A 158 2.88 5.41 -13.90
N GLY A 159 3.16 4.70 -12.81
CA GLY A 159 2.88 3.27 -12.66
C GLY A 159 1.40 3.00 -12.38
N PHE A 160 1.03 1.73 -12.10
CA PHE A 160 -0.36 1.34 -11.83
C PHE A 160 -1.03 2.20 -10.77
N ILE A 161 -0.43 2.33 -9.59
CA ILE A 161 -1.00 3.11 -8.48
C ILE A 161 -1.13 4.59 -8.86
N GLY A 162 -0.13 5.16 -9.54
CA GLY A 162 -0.19 6.54 -9.98
C GLY A 162 -1.31 6.80 -10.98
N CYS A 163 -1.47 5.93 -11.98
CA CYS A 163 -2.57 6.03 -12.96
C CYS A 163 -3.95 5.89 -12.28
N GLU A 164 -4.09 4.95 -11.35
CA GLU A 164 -5.34 4.75 -10.60
C GLU A 164 -5.69 5.96 -9.72
N LEU A 165 -4.71 6.50 -9.00
CA LEU A 165 -4.91 7.72 -8.19
C LEU A 165 -5.22 8.93 -9.06
N ALA A 166 -4.52 9.10 -10.19
CA ALA A 166 -4.78 10.22 -11.11
C ALA A 166 -6.19 10.16 -11.68
N ALA A 167 -6.63 8.98 -12.10
CA ALA A 167 -8.00 8.77 -12.56
C ALA A 167 -9.02 9.04 -11.46
N GLY A 168 -8.76 8.55 -10.25
CA GLY A 168 -9.63 8.77 -9.09
C GLY A 168 -9.75 10.24 -8.70
N PHE A 169 -8.65 10.96 -8.64
CA PHE A 169 -8.65 12.40 -8.32
C PHE A 169 -9.36 13.23 -9.40
N ALA A 170 -9.14 12.92 -10.67
CA ALA A 170 -9.86 13.59 -11.77
C ALA A 170 -11.38 13.30 -11.67
N GLN A 171 -11.78 12.06 -11.38
CA GLN A 171 -13.19 11.69 -11.18
C GLN A 171 -13.82 12.44 -10.00
N LEU A 172 -13.04 12.76 -8.96
CA LEU A 172 -13.47 13.57 -7.81
C LEU A 172 -13.44 15.09 -8.10
N GLY A 173 -13.09 15.49 -9.32
CA GLY A 173 -13.11 16.88 -9.78
C GLY A 173 -11.86 17.68 -9.44
N LEU A 174 -10.76 17.06 -9.05
CA LEU A 174 -9.50 17.76 -8.80
C LEU A 174 -8.77 18.05 -10.11
N GLN A 175 -8.13 19.21 -10.18
CA GLN A 175 -7.12 19.51 -11.20
C GLN A 175 -5.91 18.59 -10.95
N THR A 176 -5.76 17.56 -11.76
CA THR A 176 -4.79 16.48 -11.52
C THR A 176 -3.65 16.55 -12.53
N THR A 177 -2.41 16.53 -12.02
CA THR A 177 -1.19 16.43 -12.83
C THR A 177 -0.39 15.21 -12.45
N VAL A 178 -0.02 14.39 -13.43
CA VAL A 178 0.95 13.28 -13.28
C VAL A 178 2.32 13.76 -13.71
N VAL A 179 3.32 13.52 -12.86
CA VAL A 179 4.74 13.75 -13.14
C VAL A 179 5.42 12.40 -13.26
N GLU A 180 5.90 12.05 -14.44
CA GLU A 180 6.51 10.77 -14.74
C GLU A 180 7.92 10.96 -15.33
N LEU A 181 8.88 10.24 -14.75
CA LEU A 181 10.29 10.30 -15.14
C LEU A 181 10.56 9.72 -16.52
N THR A 182 9.80 8.69 -16.89
CA THR A 182 9.95 7.99 -18.18
C THR A 182 9.15 8.68 -19.29
N PRO A 183 9.42 8.36 -20.57
CA PRO A 183 8.71 9.00 -21.70
C PRO A 183 7.21 8.69 -21.77
N ALA A 184 6.73 7.69 -21.02
CA ALA A 184 5.33 7.26 -21.10
C ALA A 184 4.87 6.61 -19.79
N LEU A 185 3.56 6.68 -19.50
CA LEU A 185 2.98 5.98 -18.36
C LEU A 185 3.05 4.47 -18.56
N LEU A 186 3.27 3.73 -17.46
CA LEU A 186 3.34 2.24 -17.46
C LEU A 186 4.39 1.66 -18.41
N SER A 187 5.36 2.44 -18.89
CA SER A 187 6.36 2.08 -19.91
C SER A 187 7.19 0.82 -19.58
N LEU A 188 7.27 0.45 -18.30
CA LEU A 188 8.00 -0.75 -17.84
C LEU A 188 7.16 -2.04 -17.87
N VAL A 189 5.85 -1.94 -18.09
CA VAL A 189 4.91 -3.06 -17.90
C VAL A 189 3.92 -3.27 -19.05
N VAL A 190 3.77 -2.31 -19.92
CA VAL A 190 2.92 -2.42 -21.12
C VAL A 190 3.71 -1.98 -22.37
N ASP A 191 3.21 -2.36 -23.54
CA ASP A 191 3.74 -1.91 -24.83
C ASP A 191 3.43 -0.41 -25.08
N PRO A 192 4.14 0.23 -26.04
CA PRO A 192 3.98 1.66 -26.31
C PRO A 192 2.57 2.04 -26.79
N GLU A 193 1.87 1.18 -27.53
CA GLU A 193 0.53 1.45 -28.01
C GLU A 193 -0.48 1.47 -26.86
N THR A 194 -0.40 0.49 -25.97
CA THR A 194 -1.22 0.43 -24.76
C THR A 194 -0.92 1.65 -23.83
N SER A 195 0.35 2.01 -23.67
CA SER A 195 0.71 3.21 -22.91
C SER A 195 0.10 4.48 -23.52
N ALA A 196 0.22 4.69 -24.82
CA ALA A 196 -0.34 5.83 -25.52
C ALA A 196 -1.87 5.89 -25.38
N PHE A 197 -2.56 4.76 -25.47
CA PHE A 197 -3.99 4.66 -25.22
C PHE A 197 -4.37 5.13 -23.81
N ILE A 198 -3.67 4.62 -22.78
CA ILE A 198 -3.92 4.99 -21.38
C ILE A 198 -3.67 6.47 -21.15
N MET A 199 -2.58 7.02 -21.70
CA MET A 199 -2.28 8.44 -21.60
C MET A 199 -3.40 9.28 -22.23
N SER A 200 -3.80 8.95 -23.45
CA SER A 200 -4.90 9.63 -24.15
C SER A 200 -6.21 9.57 -23.35
N TYR A 201 -6.53 8.41 -22.79
CA TYR A 201 -7.72 8.23 -21.97
C TYR A 201 -7.70 9.13 -20.73
N LEU A 202 -6.59 9.15 -19.97
CA LEU A 202 -6.45 10.00 -18.79
C LEU A 202 -6.52 11.50 -19.13
N GLN A 203 -5.90 11.91 -20.27
CA GLN A 203 -5.97 13.29 -20.77
C GLN A 203 -7.39 13.70 -21.11
N GLN A 204 -8.18 12.81 -21.72
CA GLN A 204 -9.61 13.04 -21.98
C GLN A 204 -10.43 13.19 -20.69
N GLN A 205 -9.97 12.62 -19.58
CA GLN A 205 -10.57 12.81 -18.26
C GLN A 205 -10.05 14.09 -17.55
N GLY A 206 -9.28 14.94 -18.22
CA GLY A 206 -8.77 16.19 -17.69
C GLY A 206 -7.45 16.06 -16.91
N VAL A 207 -6.77 14.90 -16.95
CA VAL A 207 -5.47 14.74 -16.31
C VAL A 207 -4.36 15.36 -17.18
N THR A 208 -3.56 16.25 -16.60
CA THR A 208 -2.32 16.73 -17.22
C THR A 208 -1.21 15.70 -16.99
N ILE A 209 -0.51 15.31 -18.05
CA ILE A 209 0.59 14.33 -17.96
C ILE A 209 1.88 15.00 -18.40
N LEU A 210 2.89 14.97 -17.53
CA LEU A 210 4.24 15.47 -17.77
C LEU A 210 5.20 14.29 -17.72
N THR A 211 5.60 13.81 -18.89
CA THR A 211 6.61 12.77 -19.06
C THR A 211 8.01 13.38 -19.12
N ASP A 212 9.06 12.54 -19.07
CA ASP A 212 10.47 12.96 -19.04
C ASP A 212 10.74 14.01 -17.94
N THR A 213 9.94 13.96 -16.87
CA THR A 213 9.91 14.97 -15.82
C THR A 213 10.08 14.32 -14.44
N ALA A 214 11.05 14.80 -13.68
CA ALA A 214 11.29 14.37 -12.30
C ALA A 214 10.86 15.46 -11.31
N ALA A 215 10.22 15.05 -10.21
CA ALA A 215 10.06 15.93 -9.05
C ALA A 215 11.42 16.09 -8.35
N THR A 216 11.81 17.32 -8.07
CA THR A 216 13.09 17.65 -7.43
C THR A 216 12.94 18.18 -6.01
N GLU A 217 11.78 18.77 -5.70
CA GLU A 217 11.48 19.34 -4.38
C GLU A 217 9.97 19.39 -4.17
N PHE A 218 9.54 19.17 -2.94
CA PHE A 218 8.20 19.53 -2.47
C PHE A 218 8.28 20.88 -1.76
N MET A 219 7.68 21.90 -2.36
CA MET A 219 7.67 23.24 -1.83
C MET A 219 6.50 23.39 -0.85
N GLY A 220 6.75 23.97 0.32
CA GLY A 220 5.76 24.10 1.37
C GLY A 220 5.60 25.49 1.94
N ALA A 221 4.47 25.73 2.59
CA ALA A 221 4.23 26.86 3.47
C ALA A 221 3.53 26.38 4.73
N GLN A 222 3.97 26.87 5.89
CA GLN A 222 3.40 26.50 7.19
C GLN A 222 3.36 24.97 7.44
N GLY A 223 4.41 24.24 7.01
CA GLY A 223 4.52 22.79 7.16
C GLY A 223 3.70 21.93 6.18
N ARG A 224 2.98 22.55 5.23
CA ARG A 224 2.12 21.85 4.27
C ARG A 224 2.57 22.07 2.83
N VAL A 225 2.46 21.06 1.97
CA VAL A 225 2.81 21.14 0.55
C VAL A 225 1.94 22.18 -0.17
N ARG A 226 2.55 22.95 -1.08
CA ARG A 226 1.91 23.96 -1.92
C ARG A 226 2.24 23.82 -3.39
N ALA A 227 3.37 23.24 -3.71
CA ALA A 227 3.80 22.99 -5.07
C ALA A 227 4.84 21.87 -5.14
N VAL A 228 5.04 21.36 -6.34
CA VAL A 228 6.12 20.42 -6.70
C VAL A 228 7.02 21.12 -7.71
N ALA A 229 8.30 21.25 -7.38
CA ALA A 229 9.32 21.68 -8.34
C ALA A 229 9.82 20.50 -9.17
N THR A 230 10.16 20.76 -10.42
CA THR A 230 10.61 19.73 -11.36
C THR A 230 11.99 20.05 -11.95
N ASN A 231 12.66 19.02 -12.48
CA ASN A 231 13.94 19.13 -13.19
C ASN A 231 13.85 19.98 -14.49
N THR A 232 12.63 20.23 -14.97
CA THR A 232 12.37 21.09 -16.15
C THR A 232 12.17 22.56 -15.76
N GLY A 233 12.33 22.90 -14.48
CA GLY A 233 12.15 24.26 -13.96
C GLY A 233 10.69 24.68 -13.78
N ARG A 234 9.74 23.74 -13.87
CA ARG A 234 8.32 24.00 -13.60
C ARG A 234 8.01 23.86 -12.12
N GLU A 235 7.15 24.74 -11.63
CA GLU A 235 6.50 24.62 -10.34
C GLU A 235 5.02 24.27 -10.57
N ILE A 236 4.59 23.14 -10.02
CA ILE A 236 3.23 22.63 -10.18
C ILE A 236 2.51 22.80 -8.86
N ALA A 237 1.52 23.69 -8.83
CA ALA A 237 0.75 23.94 -7.62
C ALA A 237 -0.01 22.70 -7.17
N ALA A 238 0.03 22.40 -5.86
CA ALA A 238 -0.56 21.21 -5.28
C ALA A 238 -1.14 21.49 -3.90
N ASP A 239 -2.33 21.01 -3.63
CA ASP A 239 -2.94 20.96 -2.29
C ASP A 239 -2.69 19.59 -1.63
N LEU A 240 -2.49 18.56 -2.47
CA LEU A 240 -2.01 17.23 -2.06
C LEU A 240 -1.06 16.65 -3.12
N VAL A 241 -0.14 15.81 -2.68
CA VAL A 241 0.76 15.04 -3.54
C VAL A 241 0.63 13.56 -3.20
N ALA A 242 0.42 12.72 -4.20
CA ALA A 242 0.47 11.26 -4.05
C ALA A 242 1.69 10.69 -4.77
N VAL A 243 2.48 9.88 -4.07
CA VAL A 243 3.74 9.34 -4.60
C VAL A 243 3.59 7.84 -4.86
N GLY A 244 3.75 7.44 -6.13
CA GLY A 244 3.62 6.07 -6.62
C GLY A 244 4.84 5.60 -7.41
N VAL A 245 6.05 5.70 -6.83
CA VAL A 245 7.33 5.38 -7.49
C VAL A 245 7.82 3.94 -7.25
N GLY A 246 6.90 3.03 -6.99
CA GLY A 246 7.15 1.61 -6.80
C GLY A 246 7.30 1.20 -5.34
N ILE A 247 7.64 -0.08 -5.14
CA ILE A 247 7.77 -0.73 -3.82
C ILE A 247 9.17 -1.30 -3.62
N ALA A 248 9.58 -1.40 -2.36
CA ALA A 248 10.71 -2.22 -1.90
C ALA A 248 10.16 -3.44 -1.16
N LEU A 249 10.79 -4.60 -1.39
CA LEU A 249 10.50 -5.88 -0.71
C LEU A 249 11.27 -5.98 0.60
#